data_3872c22419fe2e9d72c3cfd2a2d3d88d
#
_entry.id   3872c22419fe2e9d72c3cfd2a2d3d88d
#
_cell.length_a   1.000
_cell.length_b   1.000
_cell.length_c   1.000
_cell.angle_alpha   90.00
_cell.angle_beta   90.00
_cell.angle_gamma   90.00
#
_symmetry.space_group_name_H-M   'P 1'
#
loop_
_entity.id
_entity.type
_entity.pdbx_description
1 polymer ?
#
loop_
_entity_poly.entity_id
_entity_poly.type
_entity_poly.pdbx_seq_one_letter_code
_entity_poly.pdbx_strand_id
1 'polypeptide(L)' 'MAEDVTTQVPGNVWKVLVKPGDKVEPGQVLFILEVMKTEVPHEAGAAGTVKAVNIREGQEGVDAGTLAVTIA' A
#
# COMPACT_ATOMS: atom_id res chain seq x y z
N MET A 1 -4.03 1.06 -16.41
CA MET A 1 -5.33 1.33 -15.79
C MET A 1 -5.12 1.85 -14.39
N ALA A 2 -5.95 2.78 -13.96
CA ALA A 2 -5.83 3.35 -12.62
C ALA A 2 -6.38 2.39 -11.58
N GLU A 3 -5.72 2.33 -10.43
CA GLU A 3 -6.17 1.53 -9.30
C GLU A 3 -5.93 2.30 -8.02
N ASP A 4 -6.94 2.36 -7.16
CA ASP A 4 -6.80 2.91 -5.82
C ASP A 4 -6.64 1.75 -4.86
N VAL A 5 -5.45 1.63 -4.28
CA VAL A 5 -5.15 0.56 -3.33
C VAL A 5 -5.41 1.08 -1.92
N THR A 6 -6.42 0.49 -1.27
CA THR A 6 -6.79 0.88 0.09
C THR A 6 -6.35 -0.19 1.08
N THR A 7 -6.16 0.23 2.32
CA THR A 7 -5.86 -0.72 3.39
C THR A 7 -7.07 -1.62 3.63
N GLN A 8 -6.81 -2.91 3.82
CA GLN A 8 -7.86 -3.91 4.04
C GLN A 8 -8.14 -4.11 5.52
N VAL A 9 -7.22 -3.72 6.38
CA VAL A 9 -7.30 -3.90 7.83
C VAL A 9 -6.74 -2.66 8.50
N PRO A 10 -7.15 -2.36 9.73
CA PRO A 10 -6.50 -1.31 10.51
C PRO A 10 -5.16 -1.81 11.05
N GLY A 11 -4.21 -0.92 11.20
CA GLY A 11 -2.89 -1.30 11.73
C GLY A 11 -1.88 -0.20 11.59
N ASN A 12 -0.62 -0.58 11.72
CA ASN A 12 0.51 0.35 11.58
C ASN A 12 1.24 0.05 10.28
N VAL A 13 1.75 1.09 9.62
CA VAL A 13 2.54 0.90 8.39
C VAL A 13 3.94 0.43 8.80
N TRP A 14 4.27 -0.82 8.44
CA TRP A 14 5.58 -1.38 8.75
C TRP A 14 6.59 -1.09 7.66
N LYS A 15 6.20 -1.31 6.40
CA LYS A 15 7.07 -1.06 5.25
C LYS A 15 6.28 -0.44 4.11
N VAL A 16 6.92 0.47 3.39
CA VAL A 16 6.42 1.00 2.11
C VAL A 16 7.48 0.67 1.07
N LEU A 17 7.12 -0.14 0.10
CA LEU A 17 8.08 -0.73 -0.85
C LEU A 17 8.09 -0.02 -2.20
N VAL A 18 7.23 0.97 -2.40
CA VAL A 18 7.13 1.72 -3.66
C VAL A 18 7.11 3.23 -3.37
N LYS A 19 7.39 3.99 -4.42
CA LYS A 19 7.35 5.45 -4.38
C LYS A 19 6.72 5.96 -5.67
N PRO A 20 6.27 7.22 -5.72
CA PRO A 20 5.73 7.77 -6.96
C PRO A 20 6.73 7.64 -8.09
N GLY A 21 6.24 7.20 -9.25
CA GLY A 21 7.05 6.95 -10.43
C GLY A 21 7.47 5.50 -10.62
N ASP A 22 7.35 4.66 -9.59
CA ASP A 22 7.71 3.25 -9.72
C ASP A 22 6.69 2.51 -10.57
N LYS A 23 7.18 1.59 -11.40
CA LYS A 23 6.32 0.68 -12.15
C LYS A 23 6.06 -0.56 -11.34
N VAL A 24 4.81 -1.04 -11.36
CA VAL A 24 4.40 -2.20 -10.59
C VAL A 24 3.68 -3.21 -11.48
N GLU A 25 3.74 -4.46 -11.06
CA GLU A 25 3.09 -5.59 -11.74
C GLU A 25 1.99 -6.15 -10.84
N PRO A 26 0.99 -6.86 -11.40
CA PRO A 26 -0.02 -7.53 -10.57
C PRO A 26 0.65 -8.49 -9.60
N GLY A 27 0.21 -8.48 -8.33
CA GLY A 27 0.78 -9.33 -7.29
C GLY A 27 2.03 -8.77 -6.62
N GLN A 28 2.54 -7.64 -7.08
CA GLN A 28 3.70 -7.03 -6.44
C GLN A 28 3.28 -6.37 -5.13
N VAL A 29 4.01 -6.65 -4.04
CA VAL A 29 3.71 -6.07 -2.74
C VAL A 29 4.07 -4.60 -2.75
N LEU A 30 3.10 -3.76 -2.39
CA LEU A 30 3.25 -2.31 -2.38
C LEU A 30 3.63 -1.78 -1.01
N PHE A 31 3.00 -2.32 0.02
CA PHE A 31 3.29 -1.95 1.40
C PHE A 31 2.84 -3.08 2.33
N ILE A 32 3.32 -3.03 3.56
CA ILE A 32 3.00 -4.04 4.57
C ILE A 32 2.52 -3.33 5.82
N LEU A 33 1.37 -3.75 6.32
CA LEU A 33 0.84 -3.29 7.60
C LEU A 33 1.17 -4.31 8.68
N GLU A 34 1.38 -3.82 9.90
CA GLU A 34 1.53 -4.69 11.06
C GLU A 34 0.26 -4.61 11.87
N VAL A 35 -0.36 -5.77 12.10
CA VAL A 35 -1.60 -5.89 12.88
C VAL A 35 -1.34 -6.95 13.93
N MET A 36 -1.30 -6.56 15.21
CA MET A 36 -1.09 -7.49 16.33
C MET A 36 0.13 -8.41 16.09
N LYS A 37 1.25 -7.80 15.70
CA LYS A 37 2.52 -8.49 15.41
C LYS A 37 2.46 -9.40 14.19
N THR A 38 1.42 -9.29 13.38
CA THR A 38 1.29 -10.03 12.13
C THR A 38 1.48 -9.07 10.97
N GLU A 39 2.29 -9.46 10.00
CA GLU A 39 2.52 -8.66 8.80
C GLU A 39 1.43 -8.96 7.78
N VAL A 40 0.81 -7.91 7.26
CA VAL A 40 -0.26 -8.02 6.26
C VAL A 40 0.19 -7.28 5.01
N PRO A 41 0.71 -8.00 3.99
CA PRO A 41 1.11 -7.36 2.75
C PRO A 41 -0.09 -6.97 1.90
N HIS A 42 0.05 -5.85 1.20
CA HIS A 42 -0.95 -5.37 0.25
C HIS A 42 -0.30 -5.32 -1.13
N GLU A 43 -0.97 -5.90 -2.11
CA GLU A 43 -0.42 -6.10 -3.45
C GLU A 43 -1.18 -5.28 -4.48
N ALA A 44 -0.49 -4.97 -5.58
CA ALA A 44 -1.13 -4.36 -6.72
C ALA A 44 -2.05 -5.37 -7.40
N GLY A 45 -3.26 -4.95 -7.78
CA GLY A 45 -4.17 -5.78 -8.55
C GLY A 45 -3.98 -5.68 -10.04
N ALA A 46 -3.25 -4.66 -10.49
CA ALA A 46 -3.01 -4.41 -11.91
C ALA A 46 -1.64 -3.80 -12.12
N ALA A 47 -1.12 -3.95 -13.35
CA ALA A 47 0.12 -3.29 -13.73
C ALA A 47 -0.12 -1.80 -13.93
N GLY A 48 0.89 -1.00 -13.63
CA GLY A 48 0.80 0.45 -13.85
C GLY A 48 1.98 1.17 -13.24
N THR A 49 1.82 2.48 -13.08
CA THR A 49 2.85 3.32 -12.48
C THR A 49 2.27 3.96 -11.22
N VAL A 50 3.02 3.92 -10.14
CA VAL A 50 2.60 4.54 -8.88
C VAL A 50 2.50 6.05 -9.09
N LYS A 51 1.30 6.58 -8.86
CA LYS A 51 1.03 8.01 -9.01
C LYS A 51 1.22 8.75 -7.69
N ALA A 52 0.76 8.15 -6.59
CA ALA A 52 0.84 8.77 -5.28
C ALA A 52 0.93 7.70 -4.20
N VAL A 53 1.66 8.02 -3.14
CA VAL A 53 1.75 7.20 -1.94
C VAL A 53 1.33 8.08 -0.77
N ASN A 54 0.22 7.71 -0.11
CA ASN A 54 -0.39 8.53 0.94
C ASN A 54 -0.08 8.04 2.34
N ILE A 55 0.74 7.01 2.46
CA ILE A 55 1.17 6.47 3.74
C ILE A 55 2.70 6.52 3.81
N ARG A 56 3.25 6.34 5.01
CA ARG A 56 4.70 6.32 5.20
C ARG A 56 5.06 5.27 6.24
N GLU A 57 6.29 4.79 6.18
CA GLU A 57 6.81 3.83 7.16
C GLU A 57 6.75 4.44 8.55
N GLY A 58 6.31 3.63 9.52
CA GLY A 58 6.17 4.05 10.91
C GLY A 58 4.88 4.76 11.23
N GLN A 59 4.00 4.99 10.26
CA GLN A 59 2.70 5.60 10.51
C GLN A 59 1.85 4.66 11.35
N GLU A 60 1.28 5.17 12.43
CA GLU A 60 0.49 4.36 13.37
C GLU A 60 -0.99 4.69 13.24
N GLY A 61 -1.83 3.72 13.62
CA GLY A 61 -3.26 3.95 13.73
C GLY A 61 -3.96 4.18 12.40
N VAL A 62 -3.53 3.47 11.35
CA VAL A 62 -4.17 3.58 10.03
C VAL A 62 -5.46 2.78 10.03
N ASP A 63 -6.56 3.42 9.67
CA ASP A 63 -7.85 2.75 9.58
C ASP A 63 -7.98 1.90 8.31
N ALA A 64 -8.81 0.86 8.39
CA ALA A 64 -9.17 0.10 7.20
C ALA A 64 -9.88 1.02 6.20
N GLY A 65 -9.65 0.81 4.92
CA GLY A 65 -10.24 1.65 3.87
C GLY A 65 -9.47 2.94 3.60
N THR A 66 -8.31 3.11 4.22
CA THR A 66 -7.45 4.28 3.95
C THR A 66 -6.84 4.14 2.56
N LEU A 67 -6.94 5.18 1.75
CA LEU A 67 -6.29 5.21 0.44
C LEU A 67 -4.79 5.31 0.63
N ALA A 68 -4.07 4.23 0.31
CA ALA A 68 -2.64 4.14 0.57
C ALA A 68 -1.81 4.46 -0.67
N VAL A 69 -2.13 3.83 -1.79
CA VAL A 69 -1.36 3.97 -3.02
C VAL A 69 -2.32 4.13 -4.19
N THR A 70 -2.01 5.07 -5.07
CA THR A 70 -2.76 5.26 -6.32
C THR A 70 -1.86 4.85 -7.48
N ILE A 71 -2.38 3.98 -8.34
CA ILE A 71 -1.68 3.48 -9.52
C ILE A 71 -2.39 4.02 -10.75
N ALA A 72 -1.62 4.61 -11.64
CA ALA A 72 -2.15 5.17 -12.88
C ALA A 72 -1.99 4.21 -14.05
#